data_b30e6e5c25a2815793ca799fe6f2ab24
#
_entry.id   b30e6e5c25a2815793ca799fe6f2ab24
#
_cell.length_a   1.000
_cell.length_b   1.000
_cell.length_c   1.000
_cell.angle_alpha   90.00
_cell.angle_beta   90.00
_cell.angle_gamma   90.00
#
_symmetry.space_group_name_H-M   'P 1'
#
loop_
_entity.id
_entity.type
_entity.pdbx_description
1 polymer ?
#
loop_
_entity_poly.entity_id
_entity_poly.type
_entity_poly.pdbx_seq_one_letter_code
_entity_poly.pdbx_strand_id
1 'polypeptide(L)'
;ALARVDLEGFAGRFYQELSGGEQQRVQLARVLCQVWTPVLEGRPRFLLLDEPVSSLDIRHQLLIMNIARDFARRGGGVVAILHDLNLTAMYADRIHVMHRGKLAAAGTAADVLTDELIERVFECKLKVGTTPLDGTPYVLPHSAVA
;
A
#
# COMPACT_ATOMS: atom_id res chain seq x y z
N ALA A 1 -19.47 -2.29 0.92
CA ALA A 1 -18.16 -1.69 1.17
C ALA A 1 -17.48 -2.29 2.40
N LEU A 2 -18.17 -2.35 3.55
CA LEU A 2 -17.60 -2.89 4.79
C LEU A 2 -17.09 -4.33 4.64
N ALA A 3 -17.84 -5.22 3.99
CA ALA A 3 -17.40 -6.59 3.73
C ALA A 3 -16.09 -6.66 2.90
N ARG A 4 -15.86 -5.70 2.01
CA ARG A 4 -14.61 -5.67 1.21
C ARG A 4 -13.36 -5.35 2.03
N VAL A 5 -13.53 -4.73 3.19
CA VAL A 5 -12.45 -4.34 4.09
C VAL A 5 -12.42 -5.19 5.37
N ASP A 6 -13.04 -6.36 5.34
CA ASP A 6 -13.12 -7.31 6.46
C ASP A 6 -13.79 -6.71 7.72
N LEU A 7 -14.89 -6.00 7.51
CA LEU A 7 -15.72 -5.39 8.56
C LEU A 7 -17.21 -5.76 8.39
N GLU A 8 -17.49 -6.99 7.95
CA GLU A 8 -18.84 -7.49 7.87
C GLU A 8 -19.48 -7.52 9.28
N GLY A 9 -20.72 -7.06 9.39
CA GLY A 9 -21.42 -6.96 10.69
C GLY A 9 -21.11 -5.69 11.51
N PHE A 10 -20.22 -4.81 11.05
CA PHE A 10 -19.86 -3.58 11.79
C PHE A 10 -20.77 -2.38 11.51
N ALA A 11 -21.76 -2.50 10.65
CA ALA A 11 -22.62 -1.38 10.24
C ALA A 11 -23.34 -0.66 11.38
N GLY A 12 -23.64 -1.36 12.49
CA GLY A 12 -24.29 -0.79 13.67
C GLY A 12 -23.37 -0.34 14.80
N ARG A 13 -22.03 -0.43 14.63
CA ARG A 13 -21.07 -0.01 15.65
C ARG A 13 -20.74 1.47 15.55
N PHE A 14 -20.50 2.10 16.69
CA PHE A 14 -20.02 3.47 16.72
C PHE A 14 -18.54 3.54 16.32
N TYR A 15 -18.21 4.50 15.48
CA TYR A 15 -16.84 4.67 14.96
C TYR A 15 -15.78 4.83 16.08
N GLN A 16 -16.15 5.52 17.18
CA GLN A 16 -15.28 5.76 18.34
C GLN A 16 -14.96 4.51 19.14
N GLU A 17 -15.75 3.44 19.01
CA GLU A 17 -15.54 2.16 19.69
C GLU A 17 -14.62 1.22 18.89
N LEU A 18 -14.26 1.60 17.68
CA LEU A 18 -13.42 0.80 16.80
C LEU A 18 -11.94 0.99 17.15
N SER A 19 -11.16 -0.08 17.03
CA SER A 19 -9.70 -0.01 17.08
C SER A 19 -9.16 0.86 15.94
N GLY A 20 -7.93 1.37 16.08
CA GLY A 20 -7.29 2.21 15.06
C GLY A 20 -7.26 1.55 13.68
N GLY A 21 -6.96 0.25 13.59
CA GLY A 21 -6.99 -0.51 12.35
C GLY A 21 -8.39 -0.67 11.76
N GLU A 22 -9.42 -0.88 12.59
CA GLU A 22 -10.81 -0.92 12.13
C GLU A 22 -11.27 0.45 11.63
N GLN A 23 -10.92 1.53 12.32
CA GLN A 23 -11.20 2.90 11.89
C GLN A 23 -10.57 3.19 10.52
N GLN A 24 -9.31 2.78 10.31
CA GLN A 24 -8.62 2.96 9.03
C GLN A 24 -9.31 2.19 7.90
N ARG A 25 -9.75 0.95 8.15
CA ARG A 25 -10.53 0.17 7.18
C ARG A 25 -11.92 0.76 6.89
N VAL A 26 -12.59 1.35 7.89
CA VAL A 26 -13.84 2.10 7.69
C VAL A 26 -13.60 3.32 6.79
N GLN A 27 -12.50 4.07 6.99
CA GLN A 27 -12.18 5.19 6.12
C GLN A 27 -11.98 4.75 4.66
N LEU A 28 -11.26 3.65 4.44
CA LEU A 28 -11.13 3.09 3.09
C LEU A 28 -12.49 2.67 2.52
N ALA A 29 -13.36 2.03 3.30
CA ALA A 29 -14.71 1.67 2.86
C ALA A 29 -15.51 2.90 2.41
N ARG A 30 -15.41 4.01 3.14
CA ARG A 30 -16.05 5.30 2.76
C ARG A 30 -15.53 5.82 1.43
N VAL A 31 -14.21 5.80 1.21
CA VAL A 31 -13.59 6.24 -0.05
C VAL A 31 -14.03 5.33 -1.20
N LEU A 32 -14.05 4.01 -0.99
CA LEU A 32 -14.51 3.06 -1.99
C LEU A 32 -15.98 3.29 -2.40
N CYS A 33 -16.84 3.73 -1.48
CA CYS A 33 -18.22 4.11 -1.82
C CYS A 33 -18.27 5.29 -2.79
N GLN A 34 -17.35 6.24 -2.70
CA GLN A 34 -17.31 7.41 -3.59
C GLN A 34 -16.82 7.05 -5.00
N VAL A 35 -15.93 6.08 -5.11
CA VAL A 35 -15.30 5.65 -6.38
C VAL A 35 -15.56 4.17 -6.68
N TRP A 36 -16.77 3.67 -6.35
CA TRP A 36 -17.12 2.24 -6.42
C TRP A 36 -16.77 1.57 -7.74
N THR A 37 -17.00 2.27 -8.84
CA THR A 37 -16.58 1.83 -10.18
C THR A 37 -15.29 2.55 -10.56
N PRO A 38 -14.20 1.82 -10.88
CA PRO A 38 -12.91 2.41 -11.28
C PRO A 38 -13.01 3.27 -12.55
N VAL A 39 -13.96 2.97 -13.42
CA VAL A 39 -14.23 3.74 -14.65
C VAL A 39 -15.71 4.16 -14.66
N LEU A 40 -15.98 5.42 -14.93
CA LEU A 40 -17.31 5.96 -15.10
C LEU A 40 -17.39 6.71 -16.43
N GLU A 41 -18.36 6.35 -17.28
CA GLU A 41 -18.56 6.95 -18.60
C GLU A 41 -17.28 6.99 -19.45
N GLY A 42 -16.50 5.90 -19.42
CA GLY A 42 -15.23 5.78 -20.15
C GLY A 42 -14.05 6.57 -19.53
N ARG A 43 -14.25 7.24 -18.40
CA ARG A 43 -13.22 8.05 -17.72
C ARG A 43 -12.69 7.30 -16.48
N PRO A 44 -11.36 7.16 -16.32
CA PRO A 44 -10.79 6.57 -15.12
C PRO A 44 -11.05 7.45 -13.90
N ARG A 45 -11.36 6.82 -12.78
CA ARG A 45 -11.38 7.44 -11.46
C ARG A 45 -10.07 7.19 -10.74
N PHE A 46 -9.74 8.07 -9.80
CA PHE A 46 -8.48 8.00 -9.06
C PHE A 46 -8.74 7.79 -7.57
N LEU A 47 -7.96 6.89 -7.00
CA LEU A 47 -7.92 6.59 -5.58
C LEU A 47 -6.61 7.15 -5.02
N LEU A 48 -6.72 8.11 -4.10
CA LEU A 48 -5.58 8.72 -3.42
C LEU A 48 -5.53 8.19 -1.99
N LEU A 49 -4.45 7.52 -1.63
CA LEU A 49 -4.27 6.86 -0.34
C LEU A 49 -3.03 7.42 0.36
N ASP A 50 -3.23 8.01 1.52
CA ASP A 50 -2.15 8.51 2.37
C ASP A 50 -1.94 7.53 3.53
N GLU A 51 -0.81 6.83 3.53
CA GLU A 51 -0.40 5.80 4.49
C GLU A 51 -1.52 4.78 4.83
N PRO A 52 -2.16 4.15 3.85
CA PRO A 52 -3.39 3.37 4.08
C PRO A 52 -3.17 2.09 4.90
N VAL A 53 -1.92 1.74 5.20
CA VAL A 53 -1.55 0.47 5.86
C VAL A 53 -0.72 0.64 7.13
N SER A 54 -0.42 1.86 7.56
CA SER A 54 0.53 2.17 8.63
C SER A 54 0.19 1.55 10.01
N SER A 55 -1.10 1.39 10.31
CA SER A 55 -1.59 0.86 11.60
C SER A 55 -2.19 -0.55 11.50
N LEU A 56 -1.91 -1.26 10.42
CA LEU A 56 -2.50 -2.57 10.13
C LEU A 56 -1.48 -3.70 10.32
N ASP A 57 -1.98 -4.87 10.73
CA ASP A 57 -1.22 -6.11 10.64
C ASP A 57 -1.03 -6.53 9.17
N ILE A 58 -0.10 -7.47 8.93
CA ILE A 58 0.28 -7.93 7.59
C ILE A 58 -0.93 -8.40 6.76
N ARG A 59 -1.88 -9.13 7.37
CA ARG A 59 -3.07 -9.63 6.67
C ARG A 59 -3.89 -8.47 6.12
N HIS A 60 -4.15 -7.46 6.94
CA HIS A 60 -4.94 -6.30 6.54
C HIS A 60 -4.18 -5.35 5.62
N GLN A 61 -2.85 -5.24 5.76
CA GLN A 61 -2.01 -4.52 4.80
C GLN A 61 -2.17 -5.12 3.39
N LEU A 62 -2.03 -6.44 3.26
CA LEU A 62 -2.21 -7.15 1.98
C LEU A 62 -3.64 -7.00 1.44
N LEU A 63 -4.65 -7.09 2.30
CA LEU A 63 -6.05 -6.88 1.92
C LEU A 63 -6.25 -5.50 1.27
N ILE A 64 -5.78 -4.42 1.93
CA ILE A 64 -5.91 -3.05 1.43
C ILE A 64 -5.17 -2.87 0.10
N MET A 65 -3.93 -3.37 0.03
CA MET A 65 -3.14 -3.25 -1.18
C MET A 65 -3.71 -4.08 -2.36
N ASN A 66 -4.31 -5.23 -2.08
CA ASN A 66 -5.02 -6.01 -3.09
C ASN A 66 -6.27 -5.29 -3.62
N ILE A 67 -7.02 -4.60 -2.75
CA ILE A 67 -8.15 -3.76 -3.16
C ILE A 67 -7.69 -2.62 -4.07
N ALA A 68 -6.60 -1.95 -3.73
CA ALA A 68 -6.01 -0.88 -4.54
C ALA A 68 -5.55 -1.40 -5.91
N ARG A 69 -4.85 -2.54 -5.93
CA ARG A 69 -4.41 -3.19 -7.18
C ARG A 69 -5.57 -3.63 -8.05
N ASP A 70 -6.63 -4.22 -7.47
CA ASP A 70 -7.84 -4.59 -8.23
C ASP A 70 -8.52 -3.35 -8.85
N PHE A 71 -8.59 -2.26 -8.10
CA PHE A 71 -9.11 -0.99 -8.60
C PHE A 71 -8.33 -0.49 -9.83
N ALA A 72 -6.98 -0.52 -9.75
CA ALA A 72 -6.11 -0.13 -10.86
C ALA A 72 -6.27 -1.06 -12.08
N ARG A 73 -6.27 -2.40 -11.87
CA ARG A 73 -6.44 -3.40 -12.94
C ARG A 73 -7.77 -3.29 -13.65
N ARG A 74 -8.78 -2.77 -13.00
CA ARG A 74 -10.11 -2.52 -13.60
C ARG A 74 -10.20 -1.16 -14.30
N GLY A 75 -9.06 -0.50 -14.56
CA GLY A 75 -8.94 0.73 -15.34
C GLY A 75 -9.00 2.01 -14.53
N GLY A 76 -8.98 1.94 -13.20
CA GLY A 76 -8.80 3.10 -12.33
C GLY A 76 -7.32 3.50 -12.20
N GLY A 77 -7.06 4.64 -11.58
CA GLY A 77 -5.72 5.05 -11.16
C GLY A 77 -5.58 5.00 -9.64
N VAL A 78 -4.41 4.63 -9.14
CA VAL A 78 -4.11 4.65 -7.70
C VAL A 78 -2.82 5.39 -7.46
N VAL A 79 -2.84 6.34 -6.53
CA VAL A 79 -1.64 6.96 -5.97
C VAL A 79 -1.64 6.67 -4.47
N ALA A 80 -0.59 6.02 -3.98
CA ALA A 80 -0.46 5.68 -2.57
C ALA A 80 0.87 6.17 -2.01
N ILE A 81 0.84 6.77 -0.81
CA ILE A 81 2.03 7.06 -0.01
C ILE A 81 2.26 5.86 0.89
N LEU A 82 3.44 5.25 0.79
CA LEU A 82 3.82 4.06 1.54
C LEU A 82 5.20 4.26 2.17
N HIS A 83 5.42 3.64 3.34
CA HIS A 83 6.73 3.61 3.99
C HIS A 83 7.41 2.24 3.89
N ASP A 84 6.65 1.18 3.66
CA ASP A 84 7.20 -0.17 3.47
C ASP A 84 7.68 -0.35 2.03
N LEU A 85 8.99 -0.52 1.88
CA LEU A 85 9.64 -0.69 0.57
C LEU A 85 9.25 -2.01 -0.10
N ASN A 86 9.00 -3.07 0.69
CA ASN A 86 8.61 -4.37 0.15
C ASN A 86 7.17 -4.34 -0.39
N LEU A 87 6.23 -3.75 0.35
CA LEU A 87 4.88 -3.52 -0.16
C LEU A 87 4.89 -2.61 -1.38
N THR A 88 5.71 -1.55 -1.36
CA THR A 88 5.87 -0.65 -2.51
C THR A 88 6.36 -1.42 -3.75
N ALA A 89 7.41 -2.24 -3.60
CA ALA A 89 7.94 -3.06 -4.69
C ALA A 89 6.93 -4.07 -5.24
N MET A 90 6.09 -4.63 -4.35
CA MET A 90 5.09 -5.64 -4.70
C MET A 90 3.91 -5.09 -5.51
N TYR A 91 3.51 -3.85 -5.24
CA TYR A 91 2.22 -3.34 -5.69
C TYR A 91 2.31 -2.19 -6.69
N ALA A 92 3.40 -1.41 -6.67
CA ALA A 92 3.52 -0.24 -7.51
C ALA A 92 4.02 -0.59 -8.93
N ASP A 93 3.34 -0.09 -9.95
CA ASP A 93 3.82 -0.10 -11.33
C ASP A 93 4.94 0.94 -11.53
N ARG A 94 4.83 2.07 -10.82
CA ARG A 94 5.84 3.13 -10.79
C ARG A 94 6.00 3.70 -9.39
N ILE A 95 7.24 3.96 -9.02
CA ILE A 95 7.63 4.50 -7.72
C ILE A 95 8.21 5.89 -7.91
N HIS A 96 7.81 6.82 -7.05
CA HIS A 96 8.37 8.15 -6.94
C HIS A 96 8.92 8.32 -5.52
N VAL A 97 10.23 8.47 -5.39
CA VAL A 97 10.88 8.67 -4.09
C VAL A 97 11.06 10.15 -3.83
N MET A 98 10.44 10.62 -2.77
CA MET A 98 10.56 12.00 -2.32
C MET A 98 11.59 12.10 -1.19
N HIS A 99 12.52 13.07 -1.30
CA HIS A 99 13.51 13.34 -0.27
C HIS A 99 13.71 14.85 -0.12
N ARG A 100 13.58 15.37 1.10
CA ARG A 100 13.74 16.80 1.42
C ARG A 100 12.94 17.72 0.49
N GLY A 101 11.67 17.34 0.22
CA GLY A 101 10.76 18.12 -0.62
C GLY A 101 11.03 18.07 -2.12
N LYS A 102 11.92 17.18 -2.59
CA LYS A 102 12.27 17.02 -4.01
C LYS A 102 12.10 15.56 -4.44
N LEU A 103 11.83 15.37 -5.73
CA LEU A 103 11.85 14.05 -6.35
C LEU A 103 13.29 13.55 -6.45
N ALA A 104 13.64 12.51 -5.71
CA ALA A 104 14.98 11.93 -5.68
C ALA A 104 15.18 10.84 -6.75
N ALA A 105 14.12 10.08 -7.06
CA ALA A 105 14.10 9.06 -8.11
C ALA A 105 12.67 8.74 -8.55
N ALA A 106 12.51 8.26 -9.79
CA ALA A 106 11.25 7.76 -10.32
C ALA A 106 11.50 6.64 -11.33
N GLY A 107 10.73 5.55 -11.25
CA GLY A 107 10.88 4.40 -12.15
C GLY A 107 10.08 3.20 -11.67
N THR A 108 10.43 2.01 -12.20
CA THR A 108 9.94 0.73 -11.66
C THR A 108 10.65 0.41 -10.35
N ALA A 109 10.20 -0.63 -9.65
CA ALA A 109 10.88 -1.08 -8.42
C ALA A 109 12.35 -1.41 -8.66
N ALA A 110 12.67 -2.06 -9.78
CA ALA A 110 14.04 -2.41 -10.15
C ALA A 110 14.93 -1.18 -10.46
N ASP A 111 14.34 -0.14 -11.04
CA ASP A 111 15.07 1.10 -11.34
C ASP A 111 15.38 1.93 -10.08
N VAL A 112 14.49 1.85 -9.09
CA VAL A 112 14.46 2.77 -7.96
C VAL A 112 15.06 2.16 -6.70
N LEU A 113 14.76 0.88 -6.40
CA LEU A 113 15.22 0.23 -5.17
C LEU A 113 16.64 -0.30 -5.37
N THR A 114 17.63 0.58 -5.26
CA THR A 114 19.06 0.26 -5.32
C THR A 114 19.75 0.56 -3.99
N ASP A 115 20.87 -0.12 -3.73
CA ASP A 115 21.67 0.11 -2.52
C ASP A 115 22.04 1.61 -2.37
N GLU A 116 22.42 2.25 -3.49
CA GLU A 116 22.84 3.66 -3.51
C GLU A 116 21.68 4.61 -3.19
N LEU A 117 20.46 4.30 -3.69
CA LEU A 117 19.30 5.11 -3.37
C LEU A 117 18.93 4.96 -1.90
N ILE A 118 18.92 3.72 -1.38
CA ILE A 118 18.59 3.44 0.01
C ILE A 118 19.57 4.18 0.94
N GLU A 119 20.89 4.07 0.69
CA GLU A 119 21.88 4.78 1.49
C GLU A 119 21.67 6.30 1.44
N ARG A 120 21.44 6.85 0.26
CA ARG A 120 21.30 8.30 0.06
C ARG A 120 20.04 8.89 0.67
N VAL A 121 18.90 8.19 0.58
CA VAL A 121 17.59 8.73 0.96
C VAL A 121 17.21 8.38 2.38
N PHE A 122 17.49 7.13 2.78
CA PHE A 122 17.14 6.61 4.11
C PHE A 122 18.29 6.67 5.10
N GLU A 123 19.47 7.13 4.64
CA GLU A 123 20.70 7.29 5.46
C GLU A 123 21.11 5.97 6.16
N CYS A 124 20.82 4.83 5.49
CA CYS A 124 21.03 3.48 6.03
C CYS A 124 21.65 2.56 4.96
N LYS A 125 22.75 1.88 5.31
CA LYS A 125 23.43 0.91 4.42
C LYS A 125 22.70 -0.42 4.45
N LEU A 126 21.75 -0.60 3.55
CA LEU A 126 21.04 -1.86 3.33
C LEU A 126 21.40 -2.43 1.96
N LYS A 127 21.36 -3.76 1.85
CA LYS A 127 21.55 -4.47 0.58
C LYS A 127 20.20 -4.91 0.05
N VAL A 128 19.87 -4.44 -1.15
CA VAL A 128 18.63 -4.81 -1.84
C VAL A 128 18.76 -6.24 -2.36
N GLY A 129 17.71 -7.04 -2.20
CA GLY A 129 17.64 -8.40 -2.74
C GLY A 129 18.55 -9.41 -2.05
N THR A 130 19.05 -9.12 -0.85
CA THR A 130 19.88 -10.04 -0.09
C THR A 130 19.14 -10.67 1.09
N THR A 131 19.47 -11.93 1.40
CA THR A 131 18.98 -12.62 2.59
C THR A 131 19.94 -12.42 3.76
N PRO A 132 19.46 -12.52 5.03
CA PRO A 132 20.34 -12.46 6.20
C PRO A 132 21.46 -13.49 6.13
N LEU A 133 22.71 -13.03 6.27
CA LEU A 133 23.90 -13.90 6.18
C LEU A 133 24.07 -14.82 7.39
N ASP A 134 23.51 -14.45 8.51
CA ASP A 134 23.57 -15.19 9.79
C ASP A 134 22.47 -16.26 9.93
N GLY A 135 21.65 -16.46 8.89
CA GLY A 135 20.53 -17.40 8.89
C GLY A 135 19.33 -16.97 9.73
N THR A 136 19.28 -15.72 10.18
CA THR A 136 18.11 -15.17 10.88
C THR A 136 16.85 -15.35 10.03
N PRO A 137 15.76 -15.96 10.56
CA PRO A 137 14.50 -16.07 9.84
C PRO A 137 13.93 -14.69 9.47
N TYR A 138 13.42 -14.57 8.25
CA TYR A 138 12.75 -13.36 7.76
C TYR A 138 11.44 -13.73 7.07
N VAL A 139 10.50 -12.79 7.07
CA VAL A 139 9.20 -12.95 6.41
C VAL A 139 9.00 -11.79 5.46
N LEU A 140 8.80 -12.10 4.19
CA LEU A 140 8.50 -11.11 3.16
C LEU A 140 7.02 -11.20 2.77
N PRO A 141 6.33 -10.06 2.62
CA PRO A 141 4.94 -10.05 2.13
C PRO A 141 4.76 -10.75 0.78
N HIS A 142 5.82 -10.83 -0.03
CA HIS A 142 5.86 -11.53 -1.31
C HIS A 142 5.58 -13.05 -1.20
N SER A 143 5.83 -13.64 -0.04
CA SER A 143 5.61 -15.07 0.21
C SER A 143 4.17 -15.39 0.63
N ALA A 144 3.28 -14.40 0.72
CA ALA A 144 1.88 -14.62 1.04
C ALA A 144 1.21 -15.46 -0.06
N VAL A 145 0.74 -16.64 0.31
CA VAL A 145 -0.06 -17.51 -0.58
C VAL A 145 -1.50 -17.03 -0.53
N ALA A 146 -2.10 -16.81 -1.71
CA ALA A 146 -3.50 -16.38 -1.84
C ALA A 146 -4.46 -17.52 -1.48
#